data_7e5a8d4263b474318cd5c8b89cb2eca6
#
_entry.id   7e5a8d4263b474318cd5c8b89cb2eca6
#
_cell.length_a   1.000
_cell.length_b   1.000
_cell.length_c   1.000
_cell.angle_alpha   90.00
_cell.angle_beta   90.00
_cell.angle_gamma   90.00
#
_symmetry.space_group_name_H-M   'P 1'
#
loop_
_entity.id
_entity.type
_entity.pdbx_description
1 polymer ?
#
loop_
_entity_poly.entity_id
_entity_poly.type
_entity_poly.pdbx_seq_one_letter_code
_entity_poly.pdbx_strand_id
1 'polypeptide(L)'
;MVTVGLLAARLAAAPALNDPLGAPLPPSLHLTTPWLYALFAPLFSLWDGVSMLSMSRLRGFLIGLLVGYLVWRGGRALWWHFAWSDAPPPRSPLRRELGLFGGSLLLVLLFVLLGLLWHRPMLALAGVNRDDAAVDFHSHTNVSHDVRHTLMRGYDTEANLRWHRRAGFDAVFITDHNTVEGLRPHAGQPARCPGIEVSAWKAHIVLLGDSFPVDQRRYSASMDGLLTLLRSSDTAYGALSVASLPEYERNQWSALDRLIEAGLDGFEIVNAAPKANEMTRPRRDSVIALARETNRFVVGVSDNHGWGATSMVWNLVRVPGWHESPGTLCPRILGQLRQGFPAVRVIERHRLRAESWWPDWLTPAGVLWETWRSMSWPVTVSWLAWIWAGWAILRWRRS
;
A
#
# COMPACT_ATOMS: atom_id res chain seq x y z
N MET A 1 14.81 -25.58 9.02
CA MET A 1 15.27 -24.45 8.20
C MET A 1 14.37 -23.22 8.35
N VAL A 2 13.04 -23.30 8.13
CA VAL A 2 12.13 -22.14 8.21
C VAL A 2 12.16 -21.46 9.59
N THR A 3 12.12 -22.23 10.69
CA THR A 3 12.24 -21.68 12.06
C THR A 3 13.56 -20.92 12.26
N VAL A 4 14.69 -21.45 11.75
CA VAL A 4 15.99 -20.78 11.85
C VAL A 4 16.00 -19.48 11.07
N GLY A 5 15.44 -19.47 9.84
CA GLY A 5 15.31 -18.27 9.03
C GLY A 5 14.46 -17.19 9.70
N LEU A 6 13.34 -17.58 10.32
CA LEU A 6 12.48 -16.68 11.07
C LEU A 6 13.20 -16.08 12.28
N LEU A 7 13.89 -16.89 13.07
CA LEU A 7 14.66 -16.42 14.23
C LEU A 7 15.80 -15.51 13.81
N ALA A 8 16.53 -15.85 12.74
CA ALA A 8 17.59 -15.00 12.18
C ALA A 8 17.04 -13.62 11.73
N ALA A 9 15.87 -13.59 11.05
CA ALA A 9 15.22 -12.35 10.68
C ALA A 9 14.81 -11.53 11.91
N ARG A 10 14.37 -12.19 12.99
CA ARG A 10 14.05 -11.50 14.25
C ARG A 10 15.26 -10.94 14.97
N LEU A 11 16.42 -11.58 14.87
CA LEU A 11 17.68 -11.03 15.38
C LEU A 11 18.11 -9.79 14.57
N ALA A 12 17.80 -9.74 13.28
CA ALA A 12 18.00 -8.59 12.40
C ALA A 12 16.75 -7.67 12.36
N ALA A 13 16.04 -7.52 13.48
CA ALA A 13 14.76 -6.80 13.54
C ALA A 13 14.83 -5.40 12.91
N ALA A 14 13.77 -5.01 12.23
CA ALA A 14 13.55 -3.68 11.72
C ALA A 14 12.32 -3.05 12.38
N PRO A 15 12.27 -1.72 12.54
CA PRO A 15 11.05 -1.03 12.97
C PRO A 15 9.88 -1.37 12.04
N ALA A 16 8.70 -1.64 12.62
CA ALA A 16 7.50 -1.93 11.83
C ALA A 16 6.97 -0.67 11.10
N LEU A 17 7.26 0.49 11.65
CA LEU A 17 6.87 1.81 11.15
C LEU A 17 8.10 2.71 11.02
N ASN A 18 8.08 3.60 10.06
CA ASN A 18 9.11 4.64 9.87
C ASN A 18 8.47 5.92 9.35
N ASP A 19 9.14 7.04 9.63
CA ASP A 19 8.82 8.34 9.05
C ASP A 19 9.72 8.56 7.81
N PRO A 20 9.18 8.68 6.60
CA PRO A 20 9.99 8.92 5.40
C PRO A 20 10.71 10.27 5.41
N LEU A 21 10.32 11.22 6.27
CA LEU A 21 11.01 12.49 6.47
C LEU A 21 12.20 12.37 7.44
N GLY A 22 12.43 11.18 8.01
CA GLY A 22 13.56 10.91 8.91
C GLY A 22 13.33 11.34 10.36
N ALA A 23 12.16 11.82 10.73
CA ALA A 23 11.89 12.19 12.12
C ALA A 23 11.65 10.93 13.00
N PRO A 24 12.12 10.93 14.25
CA PRO A 24 11.85 9.84 15.16
C PRO A 24 10.34 9.73 15.45
N LEU A 25 9.83 8.50 15.41
CA LEU A 25 8.42 8.24 15.72
C LEU A 25 8.18 8.29 17.23
N PRO A 26 7.04 8.83 17.68
CA PRO A 26 6.60 8.70 19.05
C PRO A 26 6.58 7.24 19.52
N PRO A 27 7.09 6.91 20.71
CA PRO A 27 7.11 5.54 21.24
C PRO A 27 5.72 4.90 21.37
N SER A 28 4.68 5.74 21.48
CA SER A 28 3.29 5.27 21.54
C SER A 28 2.79 4.68 20.25
N LEU A 29 3.33 5.12 19.09
CA LEU A 29 2.88 4.65 17.79
C LEU A 29 3.29 3.20 17.54
N HIS A 30 2.31 2.37 17.26
CA HIS A 30 2.52 0.95 16.98
C HIS A 30 1.41 0.40 16.07
N LEU A 31 1.63 -0.81 15.56
CA LEU A 31 0.60 -1.55 14.82
C LEU A 31 -0.13 -2.49 15.78
N THR A 32 -1.46 -2.35 15.86
CA THR A 32 -2.31 -3.34 16.53
C THR A 32 -2.58 -4.52 15.60
N THR A 33 -2.67 -5.71 16.20
CA THR A 33 -2.90 -6.96 15.49
C THR A 33 -4.25 -7.53 15.92
N PRO A 34 -5.29 -7.54 15.05
CA PRO A 34 -6.56 -8.18 15.34
C PRO A 34 -6.35 -9.67 15.65
N TRP A 35 -7.17 -10.25 16.54
CA TRP A 35 -7.00 -11.66 16.97
C TRP A 35 -7.05 -12.65 15.79
N LEU A 36 -7.93 -12.42 14.81
CA LEU A 36 -8.03 -13.26 13.63
C LEU A 36 -6.79 -13.16 12.73
N TYR A 37 -6.22 -11.94 12.62
CA TYR A 37 -4.93 -11.75 11.95
C TYR A 37 -3.82 -12.51 12.68
N ALA A 38 -3.76 -12.41 14.01
CA ALA A 38 -2.79 -13.13 14.82
C ALA A 38 -2.92 -14.65 14.64
N LEU A 39 -4.15 -15.17 14.65
CA LEU A 39 -4.41 -16.61 14.47
C LEU A 39 -3.91 -17.14 13.12
N PHE A 40 -4.15 -16.41 12.04
CA PHE A 40 -3.76 -16.78 10.66
C PHE A 40 -2.61 -15.90 10.13
N ALA A 41 -1.69 -15.53 11.00
CA ALA A 41 -0.62 -14.60 10.67
C ALA A 41 0.22 -15.00 9.45
N PRO A 42 0.58 -16.27 9.21
CA PRO A 42 1.32 -16.63 8.00
C PRO A 42 0.57 -16.25 6.71
N LEU A 43 -0.75 -16.43 6.67
CA LEU A 43 -1.56 -16.08 5.50
C LEU A 43 -1.64 -14.56 5.32
N PHE A 44 -2.03 -13.83 6.37
CA PHE A 44 -2.30 -12.40 6.26
C PHE A 44 -1.04 -11.56 6.14
N SER A 45 0.03 -11.91 6.85
CA SER A 45 1.28 -11.16 6.75
C SER A 45 1.99 -11.36 5.41
N LEU A 46 1.88 -12.55 4.80
CA LEU A 46 2.35 -12.78 3.44
C LEU A 46 1.53 -11.97 2.43
N TRP A 47 0.20 -11.97 2.60
CA TRP A 47 -0.64 -11.15 1.74
C TRP A 47 -0.28 -9.67 1.84
N ASP A 48 -0.11 -9.14 3.05
CA ASP A 48 0.32 -7.76 3.26
C ASP A 48 1.67 -7.50 2.58
N GLY A 49 2.65 -8.38 2.77
CA GLY A 49 3.96 -8.26 2.15
C GLY A 49 3.90 -8.22 0.62
N VAL A 50 3.04 -9.03 0.00
CA VAL A 50 2.84 -9.06 -1.46
C VAL A 50 2.07 -7.83 -1.94
N SER A 51 1.04 -7.39 -1.21
CA SER A 51 0.22 -6.24 -1.61
C SER A 51 0.97 -4.91 -1.55
N MET A 52 2.05 -4.83 -0.79
CA MET A 52 2.93 -3.65 -0.70
C MET A 52 4.08 -3.65 -1.71
N LEU A 53 4.13 -4.59 -2.66
CA LEU A 53 5.19 -4.67 -3.66
C LEU A 53 4.98 -3.66 -4.80
N SER A 54 6.09 -3.17 -5.33
CA SER A 54 6.11 -2.47 -6.61
C SER A 54 5.80 -3.41 -7.78
N MET A 55 5.50 -2.88 -8.96
CA MET A 55 5.24 -3.70 -10.17
C MET A 55 6.42 -4.58 -10.55
N SER A 56 7.65 -4.06 -10.48
CA SER A 56 8.87 -4.84 -10.73
C SER A 56 9.02 -5.97 -9.73
N ARG A 57 8.77 -5.71 -8.45
CA ARG A 57 8.84 -6.73 -7.40
C ARG A 57 7.69 -7.74 -7.48
N LEU A 58 6.49 -7.35 -7.91
CA LEU A 58 5.40 -8.30 -8.21
C LEU A 58 5.79 -9.25 -9.33
N ARG A 59 6.36 -8.72 -10.42
CA ARG A 59 6.92 -9.56 -11.49
C ARG A 59 8.01 -10.49 -10.96
N GLY A 60 8.94 -9.95 -10.19
CA GLY A 60 10.01 -10.73 -9.55
C GLY A 60 9.47 -11.80 -8.61
N PHE A 61 8.38 -11.54 -7.89
CA PHE A 61 7.71 -12.51 -7.03
C PHE A 61 7.19 -13.71 -7.84
N LEU A 62 6.52 -13.47 -8.95
CA LEU A 62 6.00 -14.53 -9.82
C LEU A 62 7.15 -15.34 -10.46
N ILE A 63 8.19 -14.66 -10.97
CA ILE A 63 9.39 -15.30 -11.50
C ILE A 63 10.06 -16.15 -10.42
N GLY A 64 10.20 -15.63 -9.20
CA GLY A 64 10.83 -16.32 -8.09
C GLY A 64 10.04 -17.57 -7.66
N LEU A 65 8.71 -17.55 -7.69
CA LEU A 65 7.89 -18.76 -7.46
C LEU A 65 8.15 -19.82 -8.54
N LEU A 66 8.22 -19.43 -9.82
CA LEU A 66 8.53 -20.33 -10.93
C LEU A 66 9.94 -20.92 -10.77
N VAL A 67 10.94 -20.07 -10.53
CA VAL A 67 12.33 -20.53 -10.32
C VAL A 67 12.42 -21.46 -9.11
N GLY A 68 11.78 -21.11 -7.99
CA GLY A 68 11.71 -21.94 -6.79
C GLY A 68 11.08 -23.32 -7.07
N TYR A 69 10.01 -23.37 -7.86
CA TYR A 69 9.39 -24.62 -8.30
C TYR A 69 10.37 -25.47 -9.14
N LEU A 70 11.06 -24.87 -10.12
CA LEU A 70 12.02 -25.57 -10.99
C LEU A 70 13.22 -26.07 -10.19
N VAL A 71 13.76 -25.26 -9.27
CA VAL A 71 14.88 -25.64 -8.39
C VAL A 71 14.47 -26.79 -7.47
N TRP A 72 13.27 -26.74 -6.88
CA TRP A 72 12.74 -27.84 -6.06
C TRP A 72 12.60 -29.13 -6.87
N ARG A 73 12.08 -29.05 -8.09
CA ARG A 73 11.93 -30.23 -8.99
C ARG A 73 13.29 -30.81 -9.41
N GLY A 74 14.19 -29.93 -9.85
CA GLY A 74 15.55 -30.32 -10.24
C GLY A 74 16.33 -30.90 -9.08
N GLY A 75 16.31 -30.25 -7.92
CA GLY A 75 16.97 -30.73 -6.71
C GLY A 75 16.42 -32.10 -6.25
N ARG A 76 15.11 -32.33 -6.36
CA ARG A 76 14.50 -33.63 -6.07
C ARG A 76 14.98 -34.73 -7.06
N ALA A 77 15.09 -34.39 -8.36
CA ALA A 77 15.58 -35.31 -9.37
C ALA A 77 17.07 -35.68 -9.13
N LEU A 78 17.91 -34.68 -8.85
CA LEU A 78 19.30 -34.85 -8.50
C LEU A 78 19.48 -35.68 -7.24
N TRP A 79 18.75 -35.32 -6.16
CA TRP A 79 18.82 -36.08 -4.90
C TRP A 79 18.44 -37.55 -5.11
N TRP A 80 17.43 -37.84 -5.92
CA TRP A 80 17.06 -39.22 -6.28
C TRP A 80 18.17 -39.91 -7.02
N HIS A 81 18.83 -39.26 -7.97
CA HIS A 81 19.93 -39.81 -8.75
C HIS A 81 21.13 -40.22 -7.87
N PHE A 82 21.47 -39.36 -6.90
CA PHE A 82 22.63 -39.64 -6.00
C PHE A 82 22.30 -40.58 -4.83
N ALA A 83 21.05 -40.56 -4.33
CA ALA A 83 20.66 -41.38 -3.18
C ALA A 83 20.28 -42.82 -3.57
N TRP A 84 19.93 -43.07 -4.82
CA TRP A 84 19.39 -44.33 -5.33
C TRP A 84 19.99 -44.64 -6.71
N SER A 85 21.32 -44.74 -6.80
CA SER A 85 22.06 -44.88 -8.06
C SER A 85 21.66 -46.11 -8.90
N ASP A 86 21.13 -47.17 -8.28
CA ASP A 86 20.78 -48.43 -8.94
C ASP A 86 19.32 -48.53 -9.39
N ALA A 87 18.50 -47.54 -9.08
CA ALA A 87 17.10 -47.49 -9.50
C ALA A 87 16.85 -46.33 -10.44
N PRO A 88 16.20 -46.53 -11.61
CA PRO A 88 15.82 -45.42 -12.47
C PRO A 88 14.88 -44.47 -11.70
N PRO A 89 15.06 -43.15 -11.83
CA PRO A 89 14.17 -42.19 -11.16
C PRO A 89 12.71 -42.49 -11.60
N PRO A 90 11.76 -42.45 -10.64
CA PRO A 90 10.38 -42.71 -11.00
C PRO A 90 9.97 -41.64 -12.02
N ARG A 91 9.80 -42.06 -13.25
CA ARG A 91 9.28 -41.19 -14.32
C ARG A 91 7.88 -40.78 -13.88
N SER A 92 7.74 -39.59 -13.31
CA SER A 92 6.40 -39.06 -13.06
C SER A 92 5.74 -38.82 -14.42
N PRO A 93 4.58 -39.43 -14.67
CA PRO A 93 3.87 -39.22 -15.93
C PRO A 93 3.63 -37.71 -16.12
N LEU A 94 3.78 -37.22 -17.35
CA LEU A 94 3.58 -35.79 -17.69
C LEU A 94 2.30 -35.21 -17.06
N ARG A 95 1.22 -36.02 -17.01
CA ARG A 95 -0.06 -35.67 -16.37
C ARG A 95 0.12 -35.27 -14.90
N ARG A 96 0.98 -35.97 -14.14
CA ARG A 96 1.24 -35.65 -12.73
C ARG A 96 2.02 -34.35 -12.59
N GLU A 97 2.99 -34.09 -13.46
CA GLU A 97 3.77 -32.84 -13.45
C GLU A 97 2.87 -31.65 -13.81
N LEU A 98 2.05 -31.79 -14.86
CA LEU A 98 1.07 -30.77 -15.25
C LEU A 98 0.06 -30.52 -14.11
N GLY A 99 -0.40 -31.58 -13.42
CA GLY A 99 -1.29 -31.47 -12.28
C GLY A 99 -0.64 -30.74 -11.09
N LEU A 100 0.62 -31.02 -10.78
CA LEU A 100 1.35 -30.33 -9.71
C LEU A 100 1.60 -28.85 -10.06
N PHE A 101 2.01 -28.55 -11.28
CA PHE A 101 2.20 -27.19 -11.74
C PHE A 101 0.87 -26.40 -11.76
N GLY A 102 -0.17 -26.98 -12.36
CA GLY A 102 -1.52 -26.39 -12.40
C GLY A 102 -2.10 -26.15 -11.01
N GLY A 103 -1.94 -27.15 -10.10
CA GLY A 103 -2.34 -27.01 -8.70
C GLY A 103 -1.59 -25.91 -7.95
N SER A 104 -0.29 -25.79 -8.18
CA SER A 104 0.52 -24.70 -7.60
C SER A 104 0.08 -23.32 -8.12
N LEU A 105 -0.17 -23.20 -9.42
CA LEU A 105 -0.68 -21.98 -10.04
C LEU A 105 -2.07 -21.62 -9.51
N LEU A 106 -2.95 -22.59 -9.38
CA LEU A 106 -4.29 -22.40 -8.79
C LEU A 106 -4.20 -21.91 -7.35
N LEU A 107 -3.30 -22.46 -6.52
CA LEU A 107 -3.10 -22.00 -5.14
C LEU A 107 -2.60 -20.55 -5.08
N VAL A 108 -1.68 -20.16 -5.96
CA VAL A 108 -1.24 -18.75 -6.07
C VAL A 108 -2.40 -17.85 -6.49
N LEU A 109 -3.20 -18.26 -7.48
CA LEU A 109 -4.36 -17.51 -7.91
C LEU A 109 -5.41 -17.38 -6.78
N LEU A 110 -5.72 -18.45 -6.07
CA LEU A 110 -6.64 -18.41 -4.92
C LEU A 110 -6.08 -17.51 -3.80
N PHE A 111 -4.79 -17.54 -3.53
CA PHE A 111 -4.15 -16.65 -2.56
C PHE A 111 -4.32 -15.18 -2.97
N VAL A 112 -4.10 -14.84 -4.24
CA VAL A 112 -4.30 -13.48 -4.77
C VAL A 112 -5.77 -13.07 -4.68
N LEU A 113 -6.69 -13.94 -5.13
CA LEU A 113 -8.13 -13.68 -5.10
C LEU A 113 -8.67 -13.51 -3.67
N LEU A 114 -8.17 -14.29 -2.72
CA LEU A 114 -8.54 -14.16 -1.31
C LEU A 114 -8.26 -12.74 -0.80
N GLY A 115 -7.09 -12.21 -1.08
CA GLY A 115 -6.74 -10.87 -0.66
C GLY A 115 -7.47 -9.75 -1.42
N LEU A 116 -7.81 -9.98 -2.69
CA LEU A 116 -8.54 -9.02 -3.53
C LEU A 116 -10.03 -8.96 -3.18
N LEU A 117 -10.67 -10.11 -2.96
CA LEU A 117 -12.13 -10.19 -2.84
C LEU A 117 -12.62 -10.17 -1.39
N TRP A 118 -11.77 -10.53 -0.44
CA TRP A 118 -12.15 -10.59 0.96
C TRP A 118 -11.65 -9.35 1.72
N HIS A 119 -12.58 -8.67 2.38
CA HIS A 119 -12.26 -7.62 3.36
C HIS A 119 -11.64 -8.25 4.61
N ARG A 120 -10.39 -8.67 4.49
CA ARG A 120 -9.63 -9.41 5.50
C ARG A 120 -9.29 -8.57 6.73
N PRO A 121 -8.99 -9.20 7.85
CA PRO A 121 -8.32 -8.53 8.96
C PRO A 121 -7.00 -7.90 8.50
N MET A 122 -6.71 -6.69 8.96
CA MET A 122 -5.46 -5.98 8.66
C MET A 122 -4.87 -5.35 9.92
N LEU A 123 -3.58 -5.07 9.88
CA LEU A 123 -2.92 -4.31 10.95
C LEU A 123 -3.43 -2.87 10.92
N ALA A 124 -3.57 -2.26 12.09
CA ALA A 124 -4.05 -0.91 12.22
C ALA A 124 -3.06 -0.04 12.99
N LEU A 125 -2.91 1.22 12.58
CA LEU A 125 -2.16 2.20 13.35
C LEU A 125 -2.88 2.47 14.67
N ALA A 126 -2.11 2.51 15.76
CA ALA A 126 -2.61 2.83 17.09
C ALA A 126 -1.57 3.64 17.90
N GLY A 127 -1.99 4.16 19.05
CA GLY A 127 -1.14 5.01 19.89
C GLY A 127 -0.96 6.43 19.32
N VAL A 128 -1.83 6.84 18.41
CA VAL A 128 -1.91 8.20 17.87
C VAL A 128 -2.26 9.17 19.02
N ASN A 129 -1.63 10.33 19.05
CA ASN A 129 -1.95 11.36 20.01
C ASN A 129 -3.42 11.82 19.84
N ARG A 130 -4.12 12.11 20.92
CA ARG A 130 -5.54 12.53 20.89
C ARG A 130 -5.79 13.77 20.01
N ASP A 131 -4.80 14.65 19.91
CA ASP A 131 -4.88 15.86 19.09
C ASP A 131 -4.49 15.64 17.63
N ASP A 132 -4.03 14.45 17.25
CA ASP A 132 -3.69 14.11 15.88
C ASP A 132 -4.81 13.24 15.27
N ALA A 133 -5.11 13.47 14.00
CA ALA A 133 -6.00 12.63 13.21
C ALA A 133 -5.20 11.82 12.19
N ALA A 134 -5.49 10.52 12.09
CA ALA A 134 -4.92 9.66 11.05
C ALA A 134 -5.76 9.78 9.77
N VAL A 135 -5.15 10.27 8.68
CA VAL A 135 -5.84 10.67 7.45
C VAL A 135 -5.30 9.93 6.24
N ASP A 136 -6.20 9.52 5.34
CA ASP A 136 -5.86 9.17 3.96
C ASP A 136 -6.35 10.27 3.02
N PHE A 137 -5.45 10.74 2.15
CA PHE A 137 -5.74 11.85 1.25
C PHE A 137 -6.11 11.41 -0.18
N HIS A 138 -6.02 10.10 -0.48
CA HIS A 138 -6.29 9.61 -1.82
C HIS A 138 -6.85 8.19 -1.76
N SER A 139 -8.13 8.05 -2.10
CA SER A 139 -8.80 6.75 -2.13
C SER A 139 -10.04 6.78 -3.04
N HIS A 140 -10.29 5.66 -3.73
CA HIS A 140 -11.34 5.54 -4.73
C HIS A 140 -12.51 4.68 -4.26
N THR A 141 -13.63 4.80 -4.99
CA THR A 141 -14.82 3.96 -4.82
C THR A 141 -15.24 3.34 -6.16
N ASN A 142 -16.31 2.55 -6.14
CA ASN A 142 -16.83 1.90 -7.34
C ASN A 142 -17.46 2.85 -8.37
N VAL A 143 -17.52 4.14 -8.12
CA VAL A 143 -17.96 5.13 -9.14
C VAL A 143 -16.78 5.62 -9.98
N SER A 144 -15.56 5.47 -9.49
CA SER A 144 -14.34 5.70 -10.27
C SER A 144 -14.27 4.77 -11.47
N HIS A 145 -13.89 5.29 -12.65
CA HIS A 145 -13.93 4.54 -13.90
C HIS A 145 -12.99 3.31 -13.90
N ASP A 146 -11.91 3.36 -13.16
CA ASP A 146 -10.90 2.31 -13.03
C ASP A 146 -11.23 1.27 -11.95
N VAL A 147 -12.22 1.52 -11.09
CA VAL A 147 -12.79 0.54 -10.15
C VAL A 147 -14.06 -0.10 -10.71
N ARG A 148 -14.92 0.71 -11.33
CA ARG A 148 -16.29 0.33 -11.78
C ARG A 148 -16.34 -0.90 -12.67
N HIS A 149 -15.34 -1.08 -13.55
CA HIS A 149 -15.29 -2.17 -14.53
C HIS A 149 -14.38 -3.33 -14.11
N THR A 150 -13.96 -3.36 -12.85
CA THR A 150 -13.13 -4.43 -12.29
C THR A 150 -13.93 -5.40 -11.43
N LEU A 151 -13.25 -6.40 -10.86
CA LEU A 151 -13.81 -7.29 -9.85
C LEU A 151 -14.19 -6.54 -8.55
N MET A 152 -13.68 -5.30 -8.36
CA MET A 152 -13.91 -4.45 -7.19
C MET A 152 -15.16 -3.56 -7.31
N ARG A 153 -16.05 -3.81 -8.26
CA ARG A 153 -17.30 -3.05 -8.45
C ARG A 153 -18.20 -2.93 -7.20
N GLY A 154 -18.01 -3.80 -6.21
CA GLY A 154 -18.68 -3.73 -4.90
C GLY A 154 -17.96 -2.87 -3.87
N TYR A 155 -16.86 -2.23 -4.22
CA TYR A 155 -16.08 -1.36 -3.34
C TYR A 155 -16.68 0.06 -3.34
N ASP A 156 -17.87 0.18 -2.77
CA ASP A 156 -18.56 1.47 -2.61
C ASP A 156 -17.95 2.31 -1.47
N THR A 157 -18.46 3.50 -1.26
CA THR A 157 -18.01 4.42 -0.20
C THR A 157 -18.02 3.76 1.18
N GLU A 158 -19.05 2.97 1.50
CA GLU A 158 -19.15 2.29 2.79
C GLU A 158 -18.09 1.19 2.93
N ALA A 159 -17.80 0.44 1.87
CA ALA A 159 -16.74 -0.55 1.87
C ALA A 159 -15.37 0.12 2.03
N ASN A 160 -15.11 1.23 1.33
CA ASN A 160 -13.92 2.04 1.46
C ASN A 160 -13.71 2.50 2.91
N LEU A 161 -14.71 3.15 3.51
CA LEU A 161 -14.63 3.66 4.88
C LEU A 161 -14.48 2.52 5.91
N ARG A 162 -15.12 1.35 5.71
CA ARG A 162 -14.91 0.18 6.58
C ARG A 162 -13.47 -0.34 6.55
N TRP A 163 -12.81 -0.33 5.38
CA TRP A 163 -11.42 -0.74 5.27
C TRP A 163 -10.50 0.22 6.01
N HIS A 164 -10.69 1.52 5.79
CA HIS A 164 -9.92 2.56 6.45
C HIS A 164 -10.09 2.55 7.97
N ARG A 165 -11.34 2.39 8.45
CA ARG A 165 -11.60 2.23 9.89
C ARG A 165 -10.81 1.07 10.49
N ARG A 166 -10.78 -0.09 9.80
CA ARG A 166 -10.01 -1.26 10.26
C ARG A 166 -8.51 -1.04 10.23
N ALA A 167 -8.01 -0.17 9.38
CA ALA A 167 -6.61 0.21 9.32
C ALA A 167 -6.22 1.33 10.30
N GLY A 168 -7.18 1.90 11.04
CA GLY A 168 -6.93 2.93 12.06
C GLY A 168 -6.92 4.35 11.54
N PHE A 169 -7.71 4.65 10.50
CA PHE A 169 -7.91 6.00 9.99
C PHE A 169 -9.09 6.69 10.67
N ASP A 170 -8.96 8.00 10.90
CA ASP A 170 -9.99 8.89 11.45
C ASP A 170 -10.70 9.69 10.35
N ALA A 171 -10.03 9.95 9.23
CA ALA A 171 -10.60 10.63 8.07
C ALA A 171 -10.06 10.06 6.75
N VAL A 172 -10.92 10.08 5.71
CA VAL A 172 -10.59 9.61 4.36
C VAL A 172 -11.13 10.60 3.34
N PHE A 173 -10.27 11.11 2.47
CA PHE A 173 -10.67 11.85 1.30
C PHE A 173 -11.05 10.87 0.19
N ILE A 174 -12.29 10.93 -0.26
CA ILE A 174 -12.76 10.19 -1.43
C ILE A 174 -12.46 11.03 -2.67
N THR A 175 -11.66 10.47 -3.56
CA THR A 175 -11.05 11.19 -4.68
C THR A 175 -11.23 10.44 -6.00
N ASP A 176 -12.45 10.01 -6.26
CA ASP A 176 -12.78 9.27 -7.49
C ASP A 176 -12.37 10.07 -8.75
N HIS A 177 -11.91 9.36 -9.77
CA HIS A 177 -11.45 9.98 -11.02
C HIS A 177 -12.56 10.77 -11.71
N ASN A 178 -12.34 12.07 -11.82
CA ASN A 178 -13.17 13.02 -12.59
C ASN A 178 -14.67 13.01 -12.20
N THR A 179 -15.01 12.55 -11.00
CA THR A 179 -16.38 12.48 -10.49
C THR A 179 -16.42 12.66 -8.97
N VAL A 180 -17.51 13.25 -8.49
CA VAL A 180 -17.81 13.41 -7.07
C VAL A 180 -18.99 12.52 -6.62
N GLU A 181 -19.45 11.61 -7.46
CA GLU A 181 -20.59 10.73 -7.15
C GLU A 181 -20.35 9.79 -5.96
N GLY A 182 -19.07 9.49 -5.64
CA GLY A 182 -18.67 8.74 -4.44
C GLY A 182 -18.89 9.51 -3.14
N LEU A 183 -19.14 10.82 -3.19
CA LEU A 183 -19.36 11.68 -2.02
C LEU A 183 -20.79 11.55 -1.47
N ARG A 184 -21.25 10.33 -1.21
CA ARG A 184 -22.57 10.09 -0.59
C ARG A 184 -22.56 10.52 0.88
N PRO A 185 -23.70 10.98 1.44
CA PRO A 185 -23.78 11.33 2.86
C PRO A 185 -23.31 10.17 3.74
N HIS A 186 -22.47 10.48 4.71
CA HIS A 186 -21.97 9.53 5.70
C HIS A 186 -21.82 10.25 7.05
N ALA A 187 -22.38 9.68 8.10
CA ALA A 187 -22.40 10.26 9.44
C ALA A 187 -21.53 9.46 10.44
N GLY A 188 -20.62 8.61 9.95
CA GLY A 188 -19.81 7.72 10.79
C GLY A 188 -18.33 8.06 10.85
N GLN A 189 -17.59 7.21 11.55
CA GLN A 189 -16.13 7.20 11.54
C GLN A 189 -15.60 6.06 10.66
N PRO A 190 -14.52 6.26 9.87
CA PRO A 190 -13.79 7.53 9.70
C PRO A 190 -14.64 8.61 9.02
N ALA A 191 -14.30 9.88 9.24
CA ALA A 191 -14.94 10.99 8.57
C ALA A 191 -14.69 10.91 7.06
N ARG A 192 -15.74 11.03 6.26
CA ARG A 192 -15.64 11.13 4.80
C ARG A 192 -15.37 12.59 4.41
N CYS A 193 -14.20 12.84 3.86
CA CYS A 193 -13.80 14.17 3.38
C CYS A 193 -13.95 14.26 1.85
N PRO A 194 -14.38 15.42 1.32
CA PRO A 194 -14.55 15.61 -0.11
C PRO A 194 -13.22 15.80 -0.83
N GLY A 195 -13.14 15.24 -2.04
CA GLY A 195 -12.03 15.40 -2.96
C GLY A 195 -12.38 14.82 -4.33
N ILE A 196 -11.51 15.03 -5.29
CA ILE A 196 -11.62 14.49 -6.64
C ILE A 196 -10.21 14.33 -7.22
N GLU A 197 -9.96 13.26 -7.96
CA GLU A 197 -8.74 13.12 -8.76
C GLU A 197 -9.02 13.52 -10.21
N VAL A 198 -8.35 14.58 -10.68
CA VAL A 198 -8.54 15.12 -12.03
C VAL A 198 -7.43 14.64 -12.95
N SER A 199 -7.80 13.95 -14.04
CA SER A 199 -6.86 13.60 -15.10
C SER A 199 -6.55 14.85 -15.93
N ALA A 200 -5.30 15.32 -15.86
CA ALA A 200 -4.82 16.48 -16.60
C ALA A 200 -3.51 16.11 -17.29
N TRP A 201 -3.22 16.68 -18.43
CA TRP A 201 -1.99 16.49 -19.26
C TRP A 201 -0.92 15.55 -18.70
N LYS A 202 -1.07 14.23 -18.92
CA LYS A 202 -0.13 13.19 -18.45
C LYS A 202 0.15 13.20 -16.94
N ALA A 203 -0.75 13.78 -16.16
CA ALA A 203 -0.69 13.84 -14.71
C ALA A 203 -2.07 13.57 -14.12
N HIS A 204 -2.09 13.17 -12.87
CA HIS A 204 -3.26 13.19 -12.01
C HIS A 204 -3.03 14.21 -10.91
N ILE A 205 -4.03 15.06 -10.70
CA ILE A 205 -4.03 16.05 -9.63
C ILE A 205 -5.20 15.77 -8.71
N VAL A 206 -4.89 15.47 -7.46
CA VAL A 206 -5.90 15.32 -6.42
C VAL A 206 -6.26 16.70 -5.90
N LEU A 207 -7.54 17.07 -5.99
CA LEU A 207 -8.09 18.27 -5.40
C LEU A 207 -8.78 17.91 -4.09
N LEU A 208 -8.22 18.37 -2.97
CA LEU A 208 -8.74 18.11 -1.62
C LEU A 208 -9.68 19.25 -1.20
N GLY A 209 -10.88 18.89 -0.75
CA GLY A 209 -11.90 19.84 -0.33
C GLY A 209 -12.95 20.14 -1.40
N ASP A 210 -12.72 19.75 -2.64
CA ASP A 210 -13.69 19.92 -3.71
C ASP A 210 -14.83 18.89 -3.61
N SER A 211 -16.05 19.37 -3.75
CA SER A 211 -17.28 18.59 -3.81
C SER A 211 -18.04 18.77 -5.13
N PHE A 212 -17.47 19.46 -6.11
CA PHE A 212 -18.06 19.73 -7.41
C PHE A 212 -17.36 18.95 -8.52
N PRO A 213 -18.08 18.53 -9.56
CA PRO A 213 -17.48 17.85 -10.69
C PRO A 213 -16.58 18.80 -11.50
N VAL A 214 -15.37 18.35 -11.84
CA VAL A 214 -14.41 19.07 -12.67
C VAL A 214 -14.44 18.49 -14.08
N ASP A 215 -14.67 19.33 -15.10
CA ASP A 215 -14.56 18.89 -16.49
C ASP A 215 -13.08 18.75 -16.91
N GLN A 216 -12.56 17.53 -16.79
CA GLN A 216 -11.18 17.18 -17.13
C GLN A 216 -10.79 17.58 -18.57
N ARG A 217 -11.74 17.64 -19.51
CA ARG A 217 -11.45 17.95 -20.93
C ARG A 217 -10.81 19.31 -21.09
N ARG A 218 -11.07 20.23 -20.17
CA ARG A 218 -10.46 21.57 -20.16
C ARG A 218 -8.98 21.54 -19.84
N TYR A 219 -8.49 20.46 -19.19
CA TYR A 219 -7.15 20.39 -18.59
C TYR A 219 -6.27 19.27 -19.14
N SER A 220 -6.85 18.34 -19.91
CA SER A 220 -6.15 17.12 -20.33
C SER A 220 -5.36 17.27 -21.63
N ALA A 221 -5.60 18.34 -22.43
CA ALA A 221 -5.06 18.45 -23.79
C ALA A 221 -3.59 18.92 -23.84
N SER A 222 -3.11 19.69 -22.86
CA SER A 222 -1.79 20.31 -22.87
C SER A 222 -1.23 20.59 -21.49
N MET A 223 0.08 20.87 -21.42
CA MET A 223 0.72 21.36 -20.20
C MET A 223 0.08 22.67 -19.69
N ASP A 224 -0.30 23.56 -20.59
CA ASP A 224 -0.96 24.81 -20.19
C ASP A 224 -2.33 24.56 -19.56
N GLY A 225 -3.04 23.50 -20.01
CA GLY A 225 -4.26 23.03 -19.36
C GLY A 225 -3.98 22.56 -17.93
N LEU A 226 -2.97 21.73 -17.70
CA LEU A 226 -2.55 21.30 -16.37
C LEU A 226 -2.18 22.49 -15.46
N LEU A 227 -1.37 23.44 -15.97
CA LEU A 227 -1.00 24.63 -15.21
C LEU A 227 -2.22 25.52 -14.91
N THR A 228 -3.19 25.55 -15.81
CA THR A 228 -4.46 26.29 -15.59
C THR A 228 -5.29 25.63 -14.49
N LEU A 229 -5.36 24.29 -14.44
CA LEU A 229 -6.01 23.58 -13.33
C LEU A 229 -5.39 23.99 -11.99
N LEU A 230 -4.05 23.96 -11.88
CA LEU A 230 -3.35 24.32 -10.65
C LEU A 230 -3.61 25.78 -10.23
N ARG A 231 -3.55 26.74 -11.17
CA ARG A 231 -3.86 28.15 -10.88
C ARG A 231 -5.29 28.39 -10.40
N SER A 232 -6.20 27.53 -10.83
CA SER A 232 -7.64 27.67 -10.51
C SER A 232 -8.08 26.80 -9.34
N SER A 233 -7.22 25.91 -8.81
CA SER A 233 -7.61 24.94 -7.78
C SER A 233 -8.19 25.61 -6.53
N ASP A 234 -7.53 26.62 -5.99
CA ASP A 234 -8.01 27.36 -4.81
C ASP A 234 -9.13 28.36 -5.18
N THR A 235 -8.98 29.10 -6.28
CA THR A 235 -9.89 30.20 -6.64
C THR A 235 -11.22 29.75 -7.23
N ALA A 236 -11.22 28.70 -8.07
CA ALA A 236 -12.43 28.19 -8.73
C ALA A 236 -13.09 27.04 -7.99
N TYR A 237 -12.30 26.23 -7.28
CA TYR A 237 -12.78 25.00 -6.62
C TYR A 237 -12.66 25.04 -5.09
N GLY A 238 -11.95 26.03 -4.52
CA GLY A 238 -11.70 26.13 -3.06
C GLY A 238 -10.88 24.97 -2.51
N ALA A 239 -10.14 24.27 -3.38
CA ALA A 239 -9.45 23.01 -3.11
C ALA A 239 -7.93 23.18 -3.04
N LEU A 240 -7.27 22.31 -2.27
CA LEU A 240 -5.83 22.16 -2.29
C LEU A 240 -5.43 21.12 -3.34
N SER A 241 -4.43 21.44 -4.15
CA SER A 241 -3.93 20.57 -5.21
C SER A 241 -2.74 19.71 -4.76
N VAL A 242 -2.81 18.42 -5.05
CA VAL A 242 -1.73 17.45 -4.75
C VAL A 242 -1.33 16.73 -6.03
N ALA A 243 -0.04 16.71 -6.35
CA ALA A 243 0.47 15.91 -7.45
C ALA A 243 0.48 14.43 -7.07
N SER A 244 -0.25 13.61 -7.84
CA SER A 244 -0.40 12.17 -7.59
C SER A 244 0.76 11.37 -8.16
N LEU A 245 1.20 10.33 -7.43
CA LEU A 245 2.09 9.28 -7.92
C LEU A 245 1.29 8.20 -8.67
N PRO A 246 1.87 7.60 -9.72
CA PRO A 246 3.25 7.77 -10.22
C PRO A 246 3.40 8.83 -11.32
N GLU A 247 2.34 9.54 -11.68
CA GLU A 247 2.27 10.35 -12.89
C GLU A 247 3.28 11.50 -12.87
N TYR A 248 3.37 12.28 -11.77
CA TYR A 248 4.32 13.39 -11.73
C TYR A 248 5.78 12.89 -11.74
N GLU A 249 6.06 11.76 -11.12
CA GLU A 249 7.39 11.17 -11.07
C GLU A 249 7.86 10.71 -12.44
N ARG A 250 6.95 10.16 -13.24
CA ARG A 250 7.26 9.60 -14.56
C ARG A 250 7.19 10.63 -15.68
N ASN A 251 6.22 11.51 -15.63
CA ASN A 251 5.87 12.36 -16.76
C ASN A 251 6.18 13.83 -16.55
N GLN A 252 6.23 14.30 -15.31
CA GLN A 252 6.34 15.72 -14.97
C GLN A 252 7.60 16.07 -14.16
N TRP A 253 8.54 15.13 -14.01
CA TRP A 253 9.74 15.31 -13.20
C TRP A 253 10.55 16.57 -13.54
N SER A 254 10.72 16.85 -14.82
CA SER A 254 11.42 18.04 -15.31
C SER A 254 10.62 19.34 -15.25
N ALA A 255 9.37 19.26 -14.82
CA ALA A 255 8.44 20.39 -14.78
C ALA A 255 7.94 20.71 -13.36
N LEU A 256 8.51 20.08 -12.32
CA LEU A 256 8.06 20.26 -10.94
C LEU A 256 8.05 21.74 -10.51
N ASP A 257 9.09 22.52 -10.88
CA ASP A 257 9.14 23.95 -10.59
C ASP A 257 7.95 24.70 -11.22
N ARG A 258 7.61 24.37 -12.47
CA ARG A 258 6.46 24.98 -13.17
C ARG A 258 5.13 24.61 -12.51
N LEU A 259 5.00 23.41 -11.97
CA LEU A 259 3.80 23.00 -11.24
C LEU A 259 3.67 23.80 -9.94
N ILE A 260 4.77 23.99 -9.23
CA ILE A 260 4.83 24.79 -8.00
C ILE A 260 4.51 26.27 -8.28
N GLU A 261 5.12 26.84 -9.33
CA GLU A 261 4.85 28.21 -9.76
C GLU A 261 3.38 28.42 -10.18
N ALA A 262 2.75 27.37 -10.72
CA ALA A 262 1.34 27.40 -11.08
C ALA A 262 0.39 27.22 -9.87
N GLY A 263 0.91 27.00 -8.66
CA GLY A 263 0.12 26.93 -7.44
C GLY A 263 -0.12 25.51 -6.91
N LEU A 264 0.71 24.51 -7.30
CA LEU A 264 0.66 23.19 -6.68
C LEU A 264 0.93 23.30 -5.17
N ASP A 265 0.06 22.71 -4.33
CA ASP A 265 0.12 22.81 -2.87
C ASP A 265 0.89 21.68 -2.21
N GLY A 266 0.88 20.49 -2.80
CA GLY A 266 1.53 19.33 -2.18
C GLY A 266 1.90 18.21 -3.14
N PHE A 267 2.64 17.22 -2.59
CA PHE A 267 3.12 16.05 -3.30
C PHE A 267 2.81 14.75 -2.55
N GLU A 268 2.42 13.72 -3.26
CA GLU A 268 2.49 12.36 -2.74
C GLU A 268 3.94 11.88 -2.73
N ILE A 269 4.44 11.44 -1.59
CA ILE A 269 5.80 10.88 -1.45
C ILE A 269 5.82 9.40 -1.16
N VAL A 270 4.68 8.84 -0.79
CA VAL A 270 4.39 7.41 -0.62
C VAL A 270 2.99 7.16 -1.16
N ASN A 271 2.84 6.18 -2.05
CA ASN A 271 1.54 5.77 -2.56
C ASN A 271 1.52 4.24 -2.61
N ALA A 272 0.46 3.60 -2.12
CA ALA A 272 0.36 2.15 -1.99
C ALA A 272 0.08 1.43 -3.31
N ALA A 273 -0.24 2.15 -4.38
CA ALA A 273 -0.39 1.53 -5.70
C ALA A 273 0.93 0.93 -6.20
N PRO A 274 0.92 -0.28 -6.77
CA PRO A 274 2.16 -0.96 -7.18
C PRO A 274 3.04 -0.18 -8.15
N LYS A 275 2.44 0.62 -9.04
CA LYS A 275 3.18 1.48 -9.98
C LYS A 275 3.89 2.63 -9.27
N ALA A 276 3.26 3.23 -8.28
CA ALA A 276 3.80 4.33 -7.49
C ALA A 276 4.93 3.87 -6.55
N ASN A 277 4.87 2.61 -6.12
CA ASN A 277 5.91 1.98 -5.31
C ASN A 277 7.26 1.75 -6.05
N GLU A 278 7.36 2.10 -7.32
CA GLU A 278 8.63 2.14 -8.06
C GLU A 278 9.49 3.35 -7.70
N MET A 279 8.93 4.40 -7.10
CA MET A 279 9.69 5.59 -6.69
C MET A 279 10.83 5.22 -5.72
N THR A 280 12.05 5.52 -6.13
CA THR A 280 13.25 5.24 -5.33
C THR A 280 13.43 6.24 -4.18
N ARG A 281 14.16 5.85 -3.14
CA ARG A 281 14.46 6.77 -2.03
C ARG A 281 15.13 8.07 -2.49
N PRO A 282 16.19 8.06 -3.31
CA PRO A 282 16.82 9.31 -3.75
C PRO A 282 15.86 10.28 -4.45
N ARG A 283 14.94 9.74 -5.30
CA ARG A 283 13.91 10.57 -5.94
C ARG A 283 12.92 11.13 -4.92
N ARG A 284 12.45 10.31 -3.99
CA ARG A 284 11.58 10.75 -2.91
C ARG A 284 12.23 11.85 -2.06
N ASP A 285 13.50 11.65 -1.69
CA ASP A 285 14.23 12.60 -0.87
C ASP A 285 14.42 13.94 -1.61
N SER A 286 14.58 13.91 -2.95
CA SER A 286 14.61 15.12 -3.78
C SER A 286 13.28 15.87 -3.75
N VAL A 287 12.13 15.17 -3.83
CA VAL A 287 10.79 15.79 -3.72
C VAL A 287 10.57 16.37 -2.32
N ILE A 288 10.99 15.66 -1.26
CA ILE A 288 10.89 16.17 0.12
C ILE A 288 11.73 17.44 0.30
N ALA A 289 12.93 17.48 -0.26
CA ALA A 289 13.78 18.67 -0.21
C ALA A 289 13.12 19.86 -0.94
N LEU A 290 12.62 19.62 -2.16
CA LEU A 290 11.91 20.63 -2.94
C LEU A 290 10.64 21.13 -2.22
N ALA A 291 9.85 20.23 -1.65
CA ALA A 291 8.64 20.58 -0.90
C ALA A 291 8.96 21.43 0.34
N ARG A 292 10.06 21.12 1.03
CA ARG A 292 10.56 21.91 2.17
C ARG A 292 11.00 23.31 1.74
N GLU A 293 11.78 23.43 0.65
CA GLU A 293 12.29 24.69 0.12
C GLU A 293 11.16 25.61 -0.34
N THR A 294 10.12 25.04 -0.95
CA THR A 294 8.99 25.78 -1.53
C THR A 294 7.77 25.86 -0.60
N ASN A 295 7.89 25.39 0.65
CA ASN A 295 6.81 25.32 1.64
C ASN A 295 5.57 24.57 1.15
N ARG A 296 5.74 23.46 0.42
CA ARG A 296 4.66 22.60 -0.03
C ARG A 296 4.52 21.41 0.93
N PHE A 297 3.27 21.00 1.25
CA PHE A 297 3.11 19.84 2.11
C PHE A 297 3.40 18.53 1.35
N VAL A 298 3.69 17.46 2.12
CA VAL A 298 3.87 16.12 1.56
C VAL A 298 2.94 15.13 2.24
N VAL A 299 2.43 14.16 1.49
CA VAL A 299 1.50 13.14 2.01
C VAL A 299 1.89 11.74 1.56
N GLY A 300 1.47 10.76 2.35
CA GLY A 300 1.41 9.37 1.93
C GLY A 300 -0.03 8.95 1.72
N VAL A 301 -0.31 8.12 0.71
CA VAL A 301 -1.69 7.79 0.33
C VAL A 301 -1.87 6.30 0.09
N SER A 302 -3.09 5.80 0.32
CA SER A 302 -3.41 4.41 0.01
C SER A 302 -3.68 4.20 -1.47
N ASP A 303 -4.21 5.19 -2.14
CA ASP A 303 -4.68 5.10 -3.53
C ASP A 303 -5.51 3.82 -3.74
N ASN A 304 -6.43 3.59 -2.80
CA ASN A 304 -7.11 2.32 -2.66
C ASN A 304 -8.27 2.18 -3.64
N HIS A 305 -8.17 1.17 -4.49
CA HIS A 305 -9.18 0.81 -5.51
C HIS A 305 -9.98 -0.43 -5.11
N GLY A 306 -10.07 -0.77 -3.81
CA GLY A 306 -10.69 -1.99 -3.31
C GLY A 306 -9.75 -3.19 -3.26
N TRP A 307 -8.49 -3.00 -3.63
CA TRP A 307 -7.40 -3.97 -3.55
C TRP A 307 -6.13 -3.25 -3.07
N GLY A 308 -5.15 -3.99 -2.63
CA GLY A 308 -3.89 -3.39 -2.22
C GLY A 308 -3.75 -3.20 -0.71
N ALA A 309 -2.95 -2.23 -0.31
CA ALA A 309 -2.45 -2.09 1.04
C ALA A 309 -2.98 -0.83 1.75
N THR A 310 -4.25 -0.83 2.14
CA THR A 310 -4.83 0.26 2.97
C THR A 310 -3.98 0.54 4.22
N SER A 311 -3.41 -0.51 4.85
CA SER A 311 -2.55 -0.39 6.02
C SER A 311 -1.05 -0.27 5.69
N MET A 312 -0.68 0.48 4.65
CA MET A 312 0.71 0.70 4.26
C MET A 312 1.24 2.07 4.72
N VAL A 313 0.41 3.09 4.70
CA VAL A 313 0.81 4.46 5.01
C VAL A 313 -0.34 5.21 5.67
N TRP A 314 0.00 6.09 6.60
CA TRP A 314 -0.93 6.99 7.32
C TRP A 314 -0.33 8.39 7.36
N ASN A 315 -1.20 9.39 7.44
CA ASN A 315 -0.79 10.77 7.68
C ASN A 315 -1.33 11.20 9.03
N LEU A 316 -0.49 11.72 9.89
CA LEU A 316 -0.92 12.33 11.14
C LEU A 316 -0.97 13.85 10.96
N VAL A 317 -2.16 14.39 11.13
CA VAL A 317 -2.42 15.84 11.05
C VAL A 317 -2.87 16.33 12.43
N ARG A 318 -2.21 17.34 12.94
CA ARG A 318 -2.55 17.89 14.26
C ARG A 318 -3.83 18.74 14.17
N VAL A 319 -4.90 18.28 14.84
CA VAL A 319 -6.21 18.93 14.88
C VAL A 319 -6.75 18.90 16.33
N PRO A 320 -6.24 19.76 17.23
CA PRO A 320 -6.58 19.70 18.65
C PRO A 320 -8.08 19.71 18.92
N GLY A 321 -8.58 18.81 19.77
CA GLY A 321 -9.99 18.75 20.15
C GLY A 321 -10.95 18.32 19.02
N TRP A 322 -10.49 17.66 17.98
CA TRP A 322 -11.35 17.23 16.85
C TRP A 322 -12.44 16.24 17.26
N HIS A 323 -12.21 15.44 18.31
CA HIS A 323 -13.20 14.51 18.83
C HIS A 323 -14.46 15.17 19.38
N GLU A 324 -14.35 16.43 19.83
CA GLU A 324 -15.46 17.21 20.37
C GLU A 324 -16.38 17.78 19.26
N SER A 325 -15.82 17.91 18.04
CA SER A 325 -16.53 18.45 16.89
C SER A 325 -16.16 17.68 15.62
N PRO A 326 -16.49 16.38 15.52
CA PRO A 326 -16.06 15.54 14.41
C PRO A 326 -16.56 16.00 13.03
N GLY A 327 -17.69 16.68 12.98
CA GLY A 327 -18.23 17.26 11.73
C GLY A 327 -17.35 18.37 11.13
N THR A 328 -16.42 18.95 11.89
CA THR A 328 -15.50 19.99 11.42
C THR A 328 -14.11 19.45 11.06
N LEU A 329 -13.89 18.13 11.16
CA LEU A 329 -12.58 17.53 11.00
C LEU A 329 -12.00 17.81 9.60
N CYS A 330 -12.74 17.55 8.53
CA CYS A 330 -12.24 17.75 7.16
C CYS A 330 -11.81 19.20 6.87
N PRO A 331 -12.62 20.24 7.14
CA PRO A 331 -12.19 21.63 6.97
C PRO A 331 -10.96 21.99 7.82
N ARG A 332 -10.85 21.47 9.03
CA ARG A 332 -9.71 21.73 9.93
C ARG A 332 -8.44 21.05 9.43
N ILE A 333 -8.52 19.83 8.87
CA ILE A 333 -7.40 19.17 8.19
C ILE A 333 -6.90 20.06 7.04
N LEU A 334 -7.80 20.53 6.17
CA LEU A 334 -7.44 21.43 5.06
C LEU A 334 -6.77 22.71 5.55
N GLY A 335 -7.28 23.28 6.66
CA GLY A 335 -6.66 24.45 7.32
C GLY A 335 -5.24 24.19 7.79
N GLN A 336 -4.92 22.97 8.26
CA GLN A 336 -3.55 22.59 8.62
C GLN A 336 -2.68 22.42 7.38
N LEU A 337 -3.17 21.76 6.32
CA LEU A 337 -2.43 21.60 5.07
C LEU A 337 -2.02 22.92 4.43
N ARG A 338 -2.85 23.96 4.54
CA ARG A 338 -2.55 25.33 4.04
C ARG A 338 -1.34 25.97 4.72
N GLN A 339 -0.87 25.44 5.85
CA GLN A 339 0.36 25.90 6.50
C GLN A 339 1.64 25.44 5.77
N GLY A 340 1.52 24.49 4.83
CA GLY A 340 2.64 23.97 4.05
C GLY A 340 3.50 22.95 4.82
N PHE A 341 4.78 22.92 4.55
CA PHE A 341 5.71 21.97 5.19
C PHE A 341 6.08 22.43 6.62
N PRO A 342 6.05 21.55 7.62
CA PRO A 342 5.69 20.14 7.69
C PRO A 342 4.28 19.90 8.32
N ALA A 343 3.20 20.34 7.67
CA ALA A 343 1.83 20.22 8.19
C ALA A 343 1.40 18.77 8.47
N VAL A 344 2.08 17.80 7.88
CA VAL A 344 1.74 16.37 7.95
C VAL A 344 2.96 15.57 8.41
N ARG A 345 2.74 14.63 9.31
CA ARG A 345 3.69 13.54 9.60
C ARG A 345 3.26 12.29 8.84
N VAL A 346 4.08 11.83 7.92
CA VAL A 346 3.83 10.60 7.17
C VAL A 346 4.38 9.40 7.96
N ILE A 347 3.58 8.36 8.11
CA ILE A 347 3.95 7.10 8.75
C ILE A 347 3.89 5.99 7.72
N GLU A 348 5.02 5.42 7.36
CA GLU A 348 5.13 4.34 6.38
C GLU A 348 5.40 3.00 7.07
N ARG A 349 4.72 1.95 6.66
CA ARG A 349 4.97 0.59 7.11
C ARG A 349 6.23 0.02 6.46
N HIS A 350 7.01 -0.74 7.23
CA HIS A 350 8.19 -1.45 6.72
C HIS A 350 7.79 -2.47 5.65
N ARG A 351 8.52 -2.51 4.54
CA ARG A 351 8.26 -3.38 3.40
C ARG A 351 9.50 -3.64 2.55
N LEU A 352 9.43 -4.65 1.67
CA LEU A 352 10.42 -4.83 0.61
C LEU A 352 10.26 -3.71 -0.43
N ARG A 353 11.31 -2.93 -0.62
CA ARG A 353 11.32 -1.78 -1.54
C ARG A 353 11.81 -2.17 -2.94
N ALA A 354 11.46 -1.34 -3.95
CA ALA A 354 11.89 -1.54 -5.33
C ALA A 354 13.42 -1.59 -5.46
N GLU A 355 14.12 -0.67 -4.78
CA GLU A 355 15.57 -0.53 -4.81
C GLU A 355 16.35 -1.47 -3.88
N SER A 356 15.69 -2.46 -3.24
CA SER A 356 16.40 -3.40 -2.36
C SER A 356 17.39 -4.26 -3.14
N TRP A 357 18.47 -4.70 -2.48
CA TRP A 357 19.54 -5.51 -3.06
C TRP A 357 19.12 -6.93 -3.51
N TRP A 358 17.93 -7.38 -3.11
CA TRP A 358 17.40 -8.69 -3.47
C TRP A 358 17.25 -8.83 -4.99
N PRO A 359 17.85 -9.84 -5.64
CA PRO A 359 17.57 -10.14 -7.04
C PRO A 359 16.08 -10.45 -7.25
N ASP A 360 15.55 -10.12 -8.43
CA ASP A 360 14.12 -10.30 -8.74
C ASP A 360 13.62 -11.72 -8.48
N TRP A 361 14.41 -12.73 -8.86
CA TRP A 361 14.04 -14.14 -8.66
C TRP A 361 14.07 -14.59 -7.18
N LEU A 362 14.66 -13.82 -6.27
CA LEU A 362 14.61 -14.03 -4.81
C LEU A 362 13.54 -13.15 -4.12
N THR A 363 12.72 -12.42 -4.86
CA THR A 363 11.65 -11.59 -4.28
C THR A 363 10.76 -12.35 -3.29
N PRO A 364 10.34 -13.62 -3.50
CA PRO A 364 9.58 -14.35 -2.48
C PRO A 364 10.31 -14.49 -1.15
N ALA A 365 11.62 -14.75 -1.19
CA ALA A 365 12.46 -14.83 0.01
C ALA A 365 12.63 -13.44 0.66
N GLY A 366 12.81 -12.39 -0.15
CA GLY A 366 12.87 -11.00 0.32
C GLY A 366 11.58 -10.56 1.01
N VAL A 367 10.41 -10.89 0.47
CA VAL A 367 9.11 -10.62 1.11
C VAL A 367 9.02 -11.30 2.47
N LEU A 368 9.37 -12.58 2.55
CA LEU A 368 9.39 -13.32 3.82
C LEU A 368 10.33 -12.66 4.83
N TRP A 369 11.56 -12.36 4.40
CA TRP A 369 12.58 -11.78 5.24
C TRP A 369 12.15 -10.42 5.82
N GLU A 370 11.68 -9.49 4.97
CA GLU A 370 11.27 -8.16 5.42
C GLU A 370 10.00 -8.22 6.29
N THR A 371 9.07 -9.14 5.99
CA THR A 371 7.91 -9.41 6.83
C THR A 371 8.33 -9.90 8.22
N TRP A 372 9.21 -10.91 8.29
CA TRP A 372 9.67 -11.49 9.57
C TRP A 372 10.47 -10.51 10.43
N ARG A 373 11.26 -9.63 9.79
CA ARG A 373 12.04 -8.61 10.51
C ARG A 373 11.16 -7.59 11.24
N SER A 374 10.02 -7.25 10.67
CA SER A 374 9.17 -6.14 11.12
C SER A 374 7.91 -6.57 11.88
N MET A 375 7.63 -7.87 11.99
CA MET A 375 6.40 -8.33 12.64
C MET A 375 6.44 -8.25 14.17
N SER A 376 5.27 -8.11 14.78
CA SER A 376 5.10 -8.11 16.24
C SER A 376 5.30 -9.51 16.86
N TRP A 377 5.48 -9.58 18.18
CA TRP A 377 5.61 -10.86 18.89
C TRP A 377 4.37 -11.78 18.74
N PRO A 378 3.11 -11.32 18.84
CA PRO A 378 1.96 -12.19 18.60
C PRO A 378 1.98 -12.84 17.21
N VAL A 379 2.35 -12.08 16.18
CA VAL A 379 2.51 -12.57 14.81
C VAL A 379 3.65 -13.60 14.72
N THR A 380 4.78 -13.34 15.40
CA THR A 380 5.93 -14.28 15.45
C THR A 380 5.54 -15.62 16.08
N VAL A 381 4.85 -15.59 17.22
CA VAL A 381 4.37 -16.79 17.91
C VAL A 381 3.42 -17.61 17.04
N SER A 382 2.49 -16.94 16.37
CA SER A 382 1.59 -17.60 15.44
C SER A 382 2.33 -18.29 14.28
N TRP A 383 3.31 -17.63 13.68
CA TRP A 383 4.16 -18.25 12.65
C TRP A 383 4.85 -19.52 13.16
N LEU A 384 5.46 -19.46 14.35
CA LEU A 384 6.10 -20.63 14.97
C LEU A 384 5.08 -21.76 15.21
N ALA A 385 3.91 -21.44 15.76
CA ALA A 385 2.85 -22.41 16.00
C ALA A 385 2.42 -23.13 14.71
N TRP A 386 2.19 -22.39 13.61
CA TRP A 386 1.82 -22.98 12.33
C TRP A 386 2.94 -23.82 11.70
N ILE A 387 4.20 -23.38 11.79
CA ILE A 387 5.35 -24.15 11.31
C ILE A 387 5.44 -25.50 12.04
N TRP A 388 5.33 -25.49 13.37
CA TRP A 388 5.47 -26.70 14.18
C TRP A 388 4.24 -27.60 14.08
N ALA A 389 3.02 -27.07 14.01
CA ALA A 389 1.82 -27.82 13.76
C ALA A 389 1.88 -28.55 12.39
N GLY A 390 2.28 -27.82 11.36
CA GLY A 390 2.48 -28.42 10.02
C GLY A 390 3.54 -29.53 10.02
N TRP A 391 4.65 -29.33 10.73
CA TRP A 391 5.68 -30.35 10.89
C TRP A 391 5.16 -31.60 11.64
N ALA A 392 4.43 -31.42 12.73
CA ALA A 392 3.84 -32.51 13.50
C ALA A 392 2.86 -33.34 12.67
N ILE A 393 1.97 -32.69 11.90
CA ILE A 393 1.02 -33.36 11.00
C ILE A 393 1.75 -34.17 9.93
N LEU A 394 2.81 -33.60 9.33
CA LEU A 394 3.58 -34.30 8.30
C LEU A 394 4.33 -35.51 8.87
N ARG A 395 4.80 -35.42 10.11
CA ARG A 395 5.48 -36.53 10.79
C ARG A 395 4.52 -37.67 11.15
N TRP A 396 3.34 -37.30 11.71
CA TRP A 396 2.30 -38.26 12.05
C TRP A 396 1.77 -39.07 10.83
N ARG A 397 1.68 -38.43 9.66
CA ARG A 397 1.27 -39.12 8.42
C ARG A 397 2.33 -40.09 7.86
N ARG A 398 3.54 -40.08 8.38
CA ARG A 398 4.65 -40.95 7.96
C ARG A 398 4.92 -42.09 8.92
N SER A 399 4.42 -42.02 10.16
CA SER A 399 4.37 -43.10 11.15
C SER A 399 3.14 -43.97 10.92
#